data_45a8f2095ce69d8cee4e40515f92eb21
#
_entry.id   45a8f2095ce69d8cee4e40515f92eb21
#
_cell.length_a   1.000
_cell.length_b   1.000
_cell.length_c   1.000
_cell.angle_alpha   90.00
_cell.angle_beta   90.00
_cell.angle_gamma   90.00
#
_symmetry.space_group_name_H-M   'P 1'
#
loop_
_entity.id
_entity.type
_entity.pdbx_description
1 polymer ?
#
loop_
_entity_poly.entity_id
_entity_poly.type
_entity_poly.pdbx_seq_one_letter_code
_entity_poly.pdbx_strand_id
1 'polypeptide(L)'
;MGKRLPPRILLVAQPGEAFALYETALHGTGALVDTVASIDRFHGAVTHFAYNGVVIDIPTKIKALSEHKDLVYSIMGRFPVIQVNIDRRSGRIRALLYGHHERTGPLEDLIRDACWNNPPRKLRSEERKSFHYNVLLSTTRQFDPQTLIRTVTMDVSRKGCFLFSSARFQVGGRVWLRIMDIYDQTPISGIIRHKIKWGEAMVVPGIGLEFETISENQRQSLLNSVKPSTPVPDETIDRWTGMP
;
A
#
# COMPACT_ATOMS: atom_id res chain seq x y z
N MET A 1 -11.32 17.87 23.08
CA MET A 1 -11.70 16.75 22.19
C MET A 1 -11.66 17.24 20.75
N GLY A 2 -10.66 16.83 19.95
CA GLY A 2 -10.60 17.20 18.54
C GLY A 2 -11.80 16.62 17.79
N LYS A 3 -12.47 17.42 16.97
CA LYS A 3 -13.53 16.94 16.06
C LYS A 3 -12.91 15.87 15.15
N ARG A 4 -13.34 14.60 15.29
CA ARG A 4 -12.99 13.55 14.30
C ARG A 4 -13.59 13.97 12.96
N LEU A 5 -12.77 13.99 11.92
CA LEU A 5 -13.26 14.19 10.55
C LEU A 5 -14.19 13.03 10.18
N PRO A 6 -15.25 13.30 9.41
CA PRO A 6 -16.15 12.26 8.93
C PRO A 6 -15.37 11.25 8.07
N PRO A 7 -15.69 9.94 8.17
CA PRO A 7 -15.04 8.93 7.36
C PRO A 7 -15.36 9.12 5.88
N ARG A 8 -14.39 8.86 5.02
CA ARG A 8 -14.58 8.85 3.56
C ARG A 8 -14.80 7.43 3.09
N ILE A 9 -15.93 7.18 2.45
CA ILE A 9 -16.37 5.87 1.99
C ILE A 9 -16.43 5.86 0.47
N LEU A 10 -15.94 4.80 -0.15
CA LEU A 10 -16.10 4.58 -1.58
C LEU A 10 -17.28 3.63 -1.81
N LEU A 11 -18.31 4.09 -2.51
CA LEU A 11 -19.43 3.26 -2.99
C LEU A 11 -19.16 2.80 -4.42
N VAL A 12 -19.16 1.48 -4.62
CA VAL A 12 -19.01 0.83 -5.93
C VAL A 12 -20.34 0.20 -6.30
N ALA A 13 -21.11 0.89 -7.11
CA ALA A 13 -22.44 0.44 -7.55
C ALA A 13 -22.82 1.08 -8.89
N GLN A 14 -23.51 0.31 -9.76
CA GLN A 14 -24.07 0.86 -10.98
C GLN A 14 -25.21 1.84 -10.66
N PRO A 15 -25.36 2.95 -11.42
CA PRO A 15 -26.51 3.85 -11.27
C PRO A 15 -27.84 3.10 -11.40
N GLY A 16 -28.81 3.45 -10.55
CA GLY A 16 -30.13 2.85 -10.50
C GLY A 16 -30.80 2.99 -9.13
N GLU A 17 -31.94 2.37 -8.93
CA GLU A 17 -32.71 2.46 -7.67
C GLU A 17 -31.89 1.97 -6.46
N ALA A 18 -31.19 0.86 -6.60
CA ALA A 18 -30.35 0.33 -5.54
C ALA A 18 -29.23 1.30 -5.14
N PHE A 19 -28.59 1.95 -6.12
CA PHE A 19 -27.57 2.98 -5.89
C PHE A 19 -28.12 4.13 -5.04
N ALA A 20 -29.28 4.67 -5.38
CA ALA A 20 -29.91 5.78 -4.65
C ALA A 20 -30.20 5.41 -3.18
N LEU A 21 -30.64 4.16 -2.94
CA LEU A 21 -30.87 3.66 -1.58
C LEU A 21 -29.55 3.56 -0.79
N TYR A 22 -28.49 3.03 -1.37
CA TYR A 22 -27.18 2.95 -0.73
C TYR A 22 -26.61 4.32 -0.43
N GLU A 23 -26.67 5.24 -1.39
CA GLU A 23 -26.17 6.60 -1.24
C GLU A 23 -26.89 7.34 -0.12
N THR A 24 -28.22 7.24 -0.07
CA THR A 24 -29.05 7.82 1.00
C THR A 24 -28.67 7.25 2.37
N ALA A 25 -28.56 5.94 2.49
CA ALA A 25 -28.17 5.29 3.74
C ALA A 25 -26.77 5.71 4.22
N LEU A 26 -25.80 5.79 3.28
CA LEU A 26 -24.44 6.21 3.58
C LEU A 26 -24.37 7.69 4.02
N HIS A 27 -25.07 8.59 3.34
CA HIS A 27 -25.13 9.99 3.75
C HIS A 27 -25.79 10.17 5.12
N GLY A 28 -26.78 9.32 5.45
CA GLY A 28 -27.40 9.27 6.79
C GLY A 28 -26.43 8.95 7.92
N THR A 29 -25.26 8.35 7.63
CA THR A 29 -24.21 8.12 8.63
C THR A 29 -23.32 9.33 8.90
N GLY A 30 -23.43 10.39 8.11
CA GLY A 30 -22.54 11.55 8.13
C GLY A 30 -21.17 11.31 7.45
N ALA A 31 -21.00 10.20 6.72
CA ALA A 31 -19.79 9.92 5.96
C ALA A 31 -19.71 10.79 4.68
N LEU A 32 -18.47 11.07 4.24
CA LEU A 32 -18.21 11.59 2.90
C LEU A 32 -18.23 10.41 1.93
N VAL A 33 -19.04 10.50 0.89
CA VAL A 33 -19.25 9.39 -0.06
C VAL A 33 -18.72 9.77 -1.45
N ASP A 34 -17.76 9.01 -1.95
CA ASP A 34 -17.38 9.03 -3.35
C ASP A 34 -17.99 7.80 -4.04
N THR A 35 -18.28 7.91 -5.32
CA THR A 35 -18.95 6.85 -6.06
C THR A 35 -18.21 6.46 -7.33
N VAL A 36 -18.21 5.16 -7.65
CA VAL A 36 -17.79 4.63 -8.95
C VAL A 36 -18.78 3.61 -9.46
N ALA A 37 -19.06 3.64 -10.76
CA ALA A 37 -20.10 2.82 -11.37
C ALA A 37 -19.68 1.36 -11.62
N SER A 38 -18.38 1.04 -11.54
CA SER A 38 -17.88 -0.30 -11.85
C SER A 38 -16.62 -0.64 -11.05
N ILE A 39 -16.33 -1.94 -10.94
CA ILE A 39 -15.10 -2.45 -10.33
C ILE A 39 -13.84 -2.00 -11.11
N ASP A 40 -13.95 -1.80 -12.43
CA ASP A 40 -12.83 -1.35 -13.25
C ASP A 40 -12.33 0.04 -12.84
N ARG A 41 -13.24 0.94 -12.44
CA ARG A 41 -12.92 2.29 -11.95
C ARG A 41 -12.49 2.33 -10.50
N PHE A 42 -12.75 1.28 -9.76
CA PHE A 42 -12.44 1.16 -8.34
C PHE A 42 -10.94 1.34 -8.05
N HIS A 43 -10.07 0.66 -8.81
CA HIS A 43 -8.61 0.75 -8.62
C HIS A 43 -8.09 2.19 -8.72
N GLY A 44 -8.57 2.94 -9.72
CA GLY A 44 -8.22 4.35 -9.85
C GLY A 44 -8.64 5.17 -8.63
N ALA A 45 -9.85 4.99 -8.12
CA ALA A 45 -10.33 5.73 -6.95
C ALA A 45 -9.46 5.46 -5.70
N VAL A 46 -9.24 4.19 -5.35
CA VAL A 46 -8.48 3.82 -4.12
C VAL A 46 -6.97 4.10 -4.21
N THR A 47 -6.44 4.31 -5.41
CA THR A 47 -5.04 4.73 -5.62
C THR A 47 -4.88 6.24 -5.61
N HIS A 48 -5.93 7.02 -5.91
CA HIS A 48 -5.88 8.48 -5.90
C HIS A 48 -6.28 9.08 -4.55
N PHE A 49 -7.27 8.50 -3.89
CA PHE A 49 -7.82 9.01 -2.63
C PHE A 49 -7.67 8.01 -1.49
N ALA A 50 -7.62 8.54 -0.26
CA ALA A 50 -7.62 7.72 0.95
C ALA A 50 -9.05 7.50 1.45
N TYR A 51 -9.42 6.24 1.73
CA TYR A 51 -10.74 5.85 2.22
C TYR A 51 -10.65 5.15 3.57
N ASN A 52 -11.68 5.29 4.38
CA ASN A 52 -11.85 4.59 5.65
C ASN A 52 -12.52 3.22 5.45
N GLY A 53 -13.25 3.04 4.35
CA GLY A 53 -13.91 1.80 3.99
C GLY A 53 -14.48 1.83 2.57
N VAL A 54 -14.90 0.66 2.11
CA VAL A 54 -15.47 0.47 0.77
C VAL A 54 -16.79 -0.27 0.88
N VAL A 55 -17.81 0.20 0.17
CA VAL A 55 -19.12 -0.45 0.03
C VAL A 55 -19.26 -0.92 -1.40
N ILE A 56 -19.54 -2.21 -1.61
CA ILE A 56 -19.59 -2.83 -2.95
C ILE A 56 -20.95 -3.50 -3.16
N ASP A 57 -21.66 -3.06 -4.16
CA ASP A 57 -22.87 -3.72 -4.63
C ASP A 57 -22.57 -5.09 -5.23
N ILE A 58 -23.20 -6.17 -4.73
CA ILE A 58 -22.96 -7.54 -5.17
C ILE A 58 -23.29 -7.72 -6.68
N PRO A 59 -24.43 -7.27 -7.22
CA PRO A 59 -24.70 -7.30 -8.66
C PRO A 59 -23.60 -6.64 -9.50
N THR A 60 -23.10 -5.47 -9.08
CA THR A 60 -22.00 -4.76 -9.75
C THR A 60 -20.70 -5.57 -9.71
N LYS A 61 -20.39 -6.20 -8.57
CA LYS A 61 -19.22 -7.08 -8.42
C LYS A 61 -19.31 -8.32 -9.32
N ILE A 62 -20.49 -8.95 -9.43
CA ILE A 62 -20.67 -10.16 -10.24
C ILE A 62 -20.44 -9.89 -11.73
N LYS A 63 -20.83 -8.73 -12.22
CA LYS A 63 -20.66 -8.33 -13.61
C LYS A 63 -19.22 -8.00 -14.01
N ALA A 64 -18.33 -7.80 -13.05
CA ALA A 64 -16.93 -7.49 -13.32
C ALA A 64 -16.18 -8.70 -13.89
N LEU A 65 -15.13 -8.44 -14.68
CA LEU A 65 -14.20 -9.46 -15.15
C LEU A 65 -13.45 -10.13 -13.98
N SER A 66 -13.00 -11.37 -14.17
CA SER A 66 -12.31 -12.14 -13.11
C SER A 66 -11.12 -11.40 -12.52
N GLU A 67 -10.27 -10.82 -13.37
CA GLU A 67 -9.07 -10.06 -12.96
C GLU A 67 -9.39 -8.90 -12.00
N HIS A 68 -10.52 -8.22 -12.22
CA HIS A 68 -10.96 -7.13 -11.36
C HIS A 68 -11.58 -7.62 -10.04
N LYS A 69 -12.13 -8.84 -10.02
CA LYS A 69 -12.61 -9.45 -8.78
C LYS A 69 -11.45 -9.79 -7.84
N ASP A 70 -10.34 -10.28 -8.38
CA ASP A 70 -9.14 -10.59 -7.61
C ASP A 70 -8.56 -9.34 -6.92
N LEU A 71 -8.65 -8.19 -7.58
CA LEU A 71 -8.29 -6.91 -6.97
C LEU A 71 -9.14 -6.61 -5.72
N VAL A 72 -10.45 -6.84 -5.77
CA VAL A 72 -11.33 -6.64 -4.60
C VAL A 72 -10.91 -7.55 -3.45
N TYR A 73 -10.60 -8.82 -3.73
CA TYR A 73 -10.12 -9.75 -2.70
C TYR A 73 -8.78 -9.32 -2.11
N SER A 74 -7.86 -8.79 -2.92
CA SER A 74 -6.54 -8.34 -2.47
C SER A 74 -6.59 -7.17 -1.48
N ILE A 75 -7.66 -6.38 -1.49
CA ILE A 75 -7.82 -5.21 -0.60
C ILE A 75 -8.61 -5.54 0.68
N MET A 76 -9.28 -6.69 0.76
CA MET A 76 -10.14 -7.04 1.89
C MET A 76 -9.41 -7.08 3.24
N GLY A 77 -8.10 -7.30 3.24
CA GLY A 77 -7.26 -7.18 4.44
C GLY A 77 -6.75 -5.76 4.75
N ARG A 78 -7.03 -4.79 3.88
CA ARG A 78 -6.51 -3.41 3.99
C ARG A 78 -7.57 -2.37 4.32
N PHE A 79 -8.81 -2.64 3.93
CA PHE A 79 -9.98 -1.79 4.18
C PHE A 79 -11.10 -2.63 4.77
N PRO A 80 -11.97 -2.06 5.61
CA PRO A 80 -13.29 -2.61 5.82
C PRO A 80 -14.04 -2.64 4.48
N VAL A 81 -14.43 -3.83 4.03
CA VAL A 81 -15.22 -4.01 2.81
C VAL A 81 -16.61 -4.49 3.20
N ILE A 82 -17.62 -3.71 2.87
CA ILE A 82 -19.02 -4.04 3.12
C ILE A 82 -19.67 -4.37 1.78
N GLN A 83 -20.14 -5.60 1.64
CA GLN A 83 -20.92 -6.02 0.48
C GLN A 83 -22.40 -5.73 0.74
N VAL A 84 -23.06 -5.15 -0.26
CA VAL A 84 -24.47 -4.79 -0.17
C VAL A 84 -25.27 -5.37 -1.34
N ASN A 85 -26.54 -5.69 -1.08
CA ASN A 85 -27.54 -5.94 -2.10
C ASN A 85 -28.92 -5.50 -1.60
N ILE A 86 -29.88 -5.38 -2.50
CA ILE A 86 -31.28 -5.16 -2.15
C ILE A 86 -32.00 -6.51 -2.05
N ASP A 87 -32.62 -6.76 -0.91
CA ASP A 87 -33.52 -7.88 -0.75
C ASP A 87 -34.78 -7.68 -1.57
N ARG A 88 -34.99 -8.55 -2.58
CA ARG A 88 -36.08 -8.42 -3.53
C ARG A 88 -37.47 -8.51 -2.90
N ARG A 89 -37.60 -9.13 -1.72
CA ARG A 89 -38.90 -9.31 -1.06
C ARG A 89 -39.26 -8.12 -0.17
N SER A 90 -38.27 -7.58 0.55
CA SER A 90 -38.50 -6.49 1.52
C SER A 90 -38.11 -5.12 0.99
N GLY A 91 -37.41 -5.02 -0.13
CA GLY A 91 -36.82 -3.76 -0.64
C GLY A 91 -35.71 -3.18 0.25
N ARG A 92 -35.27 -3.90 1.28
CA ARG A 92 -34.29 -3.42 2.24
C ARG A 92 -32.86 -3.73 1.83
N ILE A 93 -31.94 -2.87 2.24
CA ILE A 93 -30.49 -3.12 2.10
C ILE A 93 -30.09 -4.28 2.99
N ARG A 94 -29.51 -5.32 2.40
CA ARG A 94 -28.73 -6.34 3.12
C ARG A 94 -27.27 -5.97 3.03
N ALA A 95 -26.58 -5.91 4.15
CA ALA A 95 -25.16 -5.60 4.21
C ALA A 95 -24.39 -6.66 5.00
N LEU A 96 -23.20 -6.98 4.49
CA LEU A 96 -22.25 -7.94 5.07
C LEU A 96 -20.88 -7.29 5.15
N LEU A 97 -20.32 -7.10 6.32
CA LEU A 97 -18.91 -6.78 6.53
C LEU A 97 -18.09 -8.04 6.25
N TYR A 98 -17.21 -7.96 5.25
CA TYR A 98 -16.37 -9.07 4.83
C TYR A 98 -15.02 -9.04 5.54
N GLY A 99 -14.49 -10.21 5.97
CA GLY A 99 -13.16 -10.34 6.58
C GLY A 99 -13.11 -11.36 7.72
N HIS A 100 -12.10 -11.24 8.58
CA HIS A 100 -11.87 -12.18 9.70
C HIS A 100 -13.03 -12.31 10.68
N HIS A 101 -13.93 -11.35 10.71
CA HIS A 101 -15.15 -11.35 11.51
C HIS A 101 -16.31 -10.94 10.62
N GLU A 102 -16.77 -11.88 9.77
CA GLU A 102 -17.96 -11.64 8.94
C GLU A 102 -19.15 -11.30 9.84
N ARG A 103 -19.77 -10.17 9.57
CA ARG A 103 -20.91 -9.66 10.33
C ARG A 103 -21.96 -9.08 9.42
N THR A 104 -23.20 -9.49 9.61
CA THR A 104 -24.37 -8.91 8.95
C THR A 104 -25.08 -7.92 9.87
N GLY A 105 -25.73 -6.90 9.28
CA GLY A 105 -26.48 -5.91 10.05
C GLY A 105 -26.94 -4.74 9.18
N PRO A 106 -27.59 -3.73 9.77
CA PRO A 106 -27.88 -2.48 9.09
C PRO A 106 -26.59 -1.85 8.54
N LEU A 107 -26.65 -1.30 7.32
CA LEU A 107 -25.47 -0.71 6.67
C LEU A 107 -24.84 0.39 7.52
N GLU A 108 -25.68 1.22 8.12
CA GLU A 108 -25.30 2.35 8.97
C GLU A 108 -24.48 1.92 10.18
N ASP A 109 -24.88 0.81 10.81
CA ASP A 109 -24.17 0.28 11.99
C ASP A 109 -22.80 -0.30 11.58
N LEU A 110 -22.75 -1.05 10.46
CA LEU A 110 -21.49 -1.58 9.94
C LEU A 110 -20.50 -0.46 9.56
N ILE A 111 -20.99 0.64 8.97
CA ILE A 111 -20.17 1.82 8.66
C ILE A 111 -19.65 2.44 9.95
N ARG A 112 -20.53 2.66 10.94
CA ARG A 112 -20.14 3.27 12.21
C ARG A 112 -19.08 2.45 12.94
N ASP A 113 -19.26 1.16 13.00
CA ASP A 113 -18.37 0.28 13.77
C ASP A 113 -17.04 0.01 13.04
N ALA A 114 -17.06 -0.25 11.74
CA ALA A 114 -15.88 -0.64 11.00
C ALA A 114 -15.12 0.55 10.40
N CYS A 115 -15.82 1.56 9.85
CA CYS A 115 -15.16 2.61 9.07
C CYS A 115 -14.77 3.82 9.91
N TRP A 116 -15.58 4.22 10.93
CA TRP A 116 -15.25 5.38 11.77
C TRP A 116 -13.97 5.19 12.59
N ASN A 117 -13.63 3.94 12.93
CA ASN A 117 -12.44 3.60 13.72
C ASN A 117 -11.25 3.20 12.84
N ASN A 118 -11.45 2.97 11.54
CA ASN A 118 -10.38 2.63 10.62
C ASN A 118 -9.74 3.92 10.07
N PRO A 119 -8.41 4.09 10.17
CA PRO A 119 -7.76 5.25 9.59
C PRO A 119 -7.89 5.23 8.06
N PRO A 120 -8.06 6.41 7.40
CA PRO A 120 -8.16 6.45 5.96
C PRO A 120 -6.87 5.95 5.31
N ARG A 121 -7.00 5.07 4.35
CA ARG A 121 -5.89 4.44 3.63
C ARG A 121 -6.02 4.67 2.14
N LYS A 122 -4.88 4.78 1.49
CA LYS A 122 -4.75 4.82 0.03
C LYS A 122 -4.11 3.53 -0.44
N LEU A 123 -4.65 2.93 -1.49
CA LEU A 123 -3.99 1.79 -2.10
C LEU A 123 -2.71 2.26 -2.81
N ARG A 124 -1.68 1.45 -2.76
CA ARG A 124 -0.46 1.75 -3.50
C ARG A 124 -0.73 1.60 -5.00
N SER A 125 -0.29 2.57 -5.78
CA SER A 125 -0.43 2.56 -7.24
C SER A 125 0.43 1.51 -7.94
N GLU A 126 1.36 0.91 -7.20
CA GLU A 126 2.32 -0.05 -7.74
C GLU A 126 2.49 -1.25 -6.84
N GLU A 127 2.57 -2.41 -7.46
CA GLU A 127 2.91 -3.66 -6.83
C GLU A 127 4.34 -3.60 -6.28
N ARG A 128 4.55 -4.16 -5.10
CA ARG A 128 5.87 -4.37 -4.53
C ARG A 128 6.20 -5.84 -4.60
N LYS A 129 7.39 -6.13 -5.08
CA LYS A 129 7.93 -7.48 -5.12
C LYS A 129 8.87 -7.68 -3.93
N SER A 130 8.76 -8.84 -3.30
CA SER A 130 9.65 -9.22 -2.19
C SER A 130 10.99 -9.68 -2.77
N PHE A 131 11.91 -8.74 -2.96
CA PHE A 131 13.28 -8.99 -3.38
C PHE A 131 14.26 -8.49 -2.32
N HIS A 132 15.26 -9.31 -2.03
CA HIS A 132 16.26 -9.08 -0.97
C HIS A 132 17.60 -8.76 -1.61
N TYR A 133 17.73 -7.53 -2.10
CA TYR A 133 19.00 -7.03 -2.63
C TYR A 133 19.92 -6.56 -1.52
N ASN A 134 21.22 -6.82 -1.65
CA ASN A 134 22.24 -6.24 -0.79
C ASN A 134 22.41 -4.76 -1.10
N VAL A 135 22.36 -3.92 -0.07
CA VAL A 135 22.38 -2.47 -0.20
C VAL A 135 23.43 -1.84 0.71
N LEU A 136 24.23 -0.97 0.12
CA LEU A 136 25.01 0.02 0.87
C LEU A 136 24.17 1.28 1.00
N LEU A 137 23.87 1.70 2.22
CA LEU A 137 23.04 2.86 2.54
C LEU A 137 23.90 3.93 3.21
N SER A 138 23.79 5.17 2.75
CA SER A 138 24.53 6.31 3.30
C SER A 138 23.63 7.55 3.43
N THR A 139 23.95 8.40 4.38
CA THR A 139 23.34 9.74 4.51
C THR A 139 24.03 10.78 3.61
N THR A 140 25.14 10.43 2.98
CA THR A 140 25.87 11.28 2.02
C THR A 140 26.12 10.54 0.72
N ARG A 141 26.30 11.28 -0.38
CA ARG A 141 26.58 10.71 -1.71
C ARG A 141 27.94 10.02 -1.79
N GLN A 142 28.86 10.37 -0.91
CA GLN A 142 30.25 9.88 -0.89
C GLN A 142 30.40 8.46 -0.34
N PHE A 143 29.42 7.94 0.37
CA PHE A 143 29.46 6.61 1.01
C PHE A 143 30.68 6.46 1.93
N ASP A 144 30.80 7.37 2.89
CA ASP A 144 31.86 7.34 3.90
C ASP A 144 31.82 6.00 4.67
N PRO A 145 32.93 5.24 4.69
CA PRO A 145 33.01 3.94 5.34
C PRO A 145 32.63 3.96 6.83
N GLN A 146 32.85 5.08 7.53
CA GLN A 146 32.55 5.20 8.95
C GLN A 146 31.05 5.34 9.24
N THR A 147 30.28 5.82 8.28
CA THR A 147 28.83 6.08 8.43
C THR A 147 27.97 5.17 7.54
N LEU A 148 28.60 4.32 6.76
CA LEU A 148 27.97 3.40 5.84
C LEU A 148 27.19 2.30 6.57
N ILE A 149 25.97 2.03 6.13
CA ILE A 149 25.14 0.96 6.67
C ILE A 149 24.97 -0.13 5.60
N ARG A 150 25.36 -1.35 5.93
CA ARG A 150 25.05 -2.54 5.12
C ARG A 150 23.66 -3.03 5.50
N THR A 151 22.80 -3.21 4.51
CA THR A 151 21.43 -3.63 4.72
C THR A 151 20.88 -4.40 3.51
N VAL A 152 19.61 -4.79 3.58
CA VAL A 152 18.91 -5.48 2.49
C VAL A 152 17.57 -4.85 2.22
N THR A 153 17.09 -4.96 0.97
CA THR A 153 15.70 -4.64 0.65
C THR A 153 14.79 -5.75 1.17
N MET A 154 13.62 -5.38 1.67
CA MET A 154 12.55 -6.32 2.04
C MET A 154 11.50 -6.40 0.92
N ASP A 155 11.24 -5.26 0.29
CA ASP A 155 10.39 -5.16 -0.90
C ASP A 155 10.88 -4.03 -1.82
N VAL A 156 10.58 -4.15 -3.11
CA VAL A 156 10.95 -3.18 -4.14
C VAL A 156 9.80 -2.95 -5.11
N SER A 157 9.64 -1.70 -5.56
CA SER A 157 8.72 -1.28 -6.63
C SER A 157 9.44 -0.33 -7.59
N ARG A 158 8.77 0.07 -8.68
CA ARG A 158 9.32 1.09 -9.59
C ARG A 158 9.65 2.42 -8.91
N LYS A 159 8.94 2.80 -7.83
CA LYS A 159 9.06 4.11 -7.18
C LYS A 159 9.85 4.09 -5.89
N GLY A 160 10.19 2.93 -5.35
CA GLY A 160 10.87 2.86 -4.07
C GLY A 160 11.06 1.46 -3.55
N CYS A 161 11.64 1.38 -2.35
CA CYS A 161 11.86 0.11 -1.65
C CYS A 161 11.64 0.27 -0.15
N PHE A 162 11.50 -0.85 0.54
CA PHE A 162 11.61 -0.91 1.99
C PHE A 162 12.91 -1.61 2.35
N LEU A 163 13.74 -0.94 3.19
CA LEU A 163 15.00 -1.46 3.68
C LEU A 163 14.86 -1.89 5.13
N PHE A 164 15.43 -3.03 5.48
CA PHE A 164 15.66 -3.38 6.88
C PHE A 164 16.59 -2.34 7.53
N SER A 165 16.25 -1.81 8.69
CA SER A 165 17.17 -0.95 9.44
C SER A 165 16.69 -0.76 10.87
N SER A 166 17.62 -0.86 11.83
CA SER A 166 17.43 -0.43 13.22
C SER A 166 18.01 0.97 13.50
N ALA A 167 18.67 1.59 12.52
CA ALA A 167 19.30 2.90 12.67
C ALA A 167 18.25 4.02 12.81
N ARG A 168 18.71 5.14 13.40
CA ARG A 168 17.85 6.31 13.63
C ARG A 168 17.81 7.19 12.39
N PHE A 169 16.72 7.10 11.65
CA PHE A 169 16.42 7.97 10.52
C PHE A 169 15.24 8.90 10.82
N GLN A 170 15.17 10.01 10.08
CA GLN A 170 14.03 10.94 10.12
C GLN A 170 13.22 10.83 8.83
N VAL A 171 11.89 10.79 8.94
CA VAL A 171 10.98 10.88 7.78
C VAL A 171 11.19 12.24 7.10
N GLY A 172 11.25 12.25 5.79
CA GLY A 172 11.62 13.41 4.97
C GLY A 172 13.12 13.54 4.71
N GLY A 173 13.96 12.81 5.45
CA GLY A 173 15.42 12.81 5.22
C GLY A 173 15.80 12.16 3.89
N ARG A 174 16.86 12.69 3.26
CA ARG A 174 17.44 12.13 2.04
C ARG A 174 18.53 11.12 2.39
N VAL A 175 18.57 10.01 1.65
CA VAL A 175 19.60 8.98 1.72
C VAL A 175 20.05 8.57 0.33
N TRP A 176 21.22 7.97 0.26
CA TRP A 176 21.77 7.39 -0.97
C TRP A 176 21.96 5.90 -0.77
N LEU A 177 21.68 5.13 -1.81
CA LEU A 177 21.86 3.69 -1.79
C LEU A 177 22.59 3.21 -3.04
N ARG A 178 23.42 2.19 -2.88
CA ARG A 178 23.98 1.36 -3.96
C ARG A 178 23.43 -0.03 -3.79
N ILE A 179 22.86 -0.58 -4.87
CA ILE A 179 22.34 -1.95 -4.88
C ILE A 179 23.41 -2.83 -5.50
N MET A 180 23.93 -3.75 -4.70
CA MET A 180 25.12 -4.52 -5.05
C MET A 180 24.83 -5.63 -6.03
N ASP A 181 23.57 -6.10 -6.11
CA ASP A 181 23.14 -7.24 -6.94
C ASP A 181 22.69 -6.82 -8.36
N ILE A 182 22.83 -5.54 -8.74
CA ILE A 182 22.55 -5.07 -10.09
C ILE A 182 23.85 -4.55 -10.74
N TYR A 183 23.89 -4.57 -12.07
CA TYR A 183 25.08 -4.16 -12.82
C TYR A 183 25.41 -2.65 -12.63
N ASP A 184 24.40 -1.80 -12.72
CA ASP A 184 24.57 -0.35 -12.55
C ASP A 184 24.51 0.01 -11.06
N GLN A 185 25.68 0.14 -10.42
CA GLN A 185 25.85 0.49 -9.01
C GLN A 185 25.96 2.01 -8.78
N THR A 186 25.59 2.83 -9.76
CA THR A 186 25.49 4.28 -9.57
C THR A 186 24.59 4.60 -8.38
N PRO A 187 24.99 5.56 -7.51
CA PRO A 187 24.19 5.92 -6.35
C PRO A 187 22.78 6.37 -6.72
N ILE A 188 21.78 5.73 -6.12
CA ILE A 188 20.38 6.09 -6.17
C ILE A 188 20.09 7.00 -4.99
N SER A 189 19.46 8.16 -5.17
CA SER A 189 18.94 8.94 -4.05
C SER A 189 17.49 8.64 -3.78
N GLY A 190 17.12 8.70 -2.51
CA GLY A 190 15.73 8.51 -2.08
C GLY A 190 15.37 9.31 -0.85
N ILE A 191 14.07 9.59 -0.72
CA ILE A 191 13.49 10.28 0.43
C ILE A 191 12.81 9.25 1.33
N ILE A 192 13.08 9.32 2.61
CA ILE A 192 12.43 8.47 3.62
C ILE A 192 10.98 8.91 3.79
N ARG A 193 10.04 8.07 3.39
CA ARG A 193 8.59 8.34 3.48
C ARG A 193 7.92 7.65 4.67
N HIS A 194 8.54 6.59 5.16
CA HIS A 194 7.99 5.81 6.26
C HIS A 194 9.12 5.20 7.07
N LYS A 195 8.86 5.01 8.38
CA LYS A 195 9.78 4.36 9.29
C LYS A 195 9.01 3.45 10.25
N ILE A 196 9.52 2.26 10.46
CA ILE A 196 9.10 1.35 11.52
C ILE A 196 10.27 1.21 12.48
N LYS A 197 10.07 1.59 13.74
CA LYS A 197 11.12 1.49 14.76
C LYS A 197 11.25 0.04 15.25
N TRP A 198 12.45 -0.33 15.63
CA TRP A 198 12.66 -1.61 16.31
C TRP A 198 11.86 -1.67 17.61
N GLY A 199 11.11 -2.77 17.80
CA GLY A 199 10.27 -2.98 18.98
C GLY A 199 8.94 -2.20 18.99
N GLU A 200 8.59 -1.46 17.94
CA GLU A 200 7.33 -0.71 17.85
C GLU A 200 6.12 -1.62 17.58
N ALA A 201 6.33 -2.71 16.83
CA ALA A 201 5.32 -3.70 16.51
C ALA A 201 5.98 -5.05 16.17
N MET A 202 5.17 -6.12 16.04
CA MET A 202 5.66 -7.45 15.59
C MET A 202 5.85 -7.47 14.06
N VAL A 203 6.65 -6.53 13.55
CA VAL A 203 6.98 -6.37 12.13
C VAL A 203 8.46 -6.05 11.97
N VAL A 204 9.00 -6.27 10.79
CA VAL A 204 10.41 -5.96 10.48
C VAL A 204 10.65 -4.45 10.60
N PRO A 205 11.60 -4.00 11.44
CA PRO A 205 11.96 -2.59 11.53
C PRO A 205 12.66 -2.13 10.26
N GLY A 206 12.49 -0.85 9.90
CA GLY A 206 13.13 -0.36 8.69
C GLY A 206 12.60 0.97 8.20
N ILE A 207 13.03 1.32 7.00
CA ILE A 207 12.65 2.57 6.32
C ILE A 207 12.09 2.31 4.93
N GLY A 208 10.97 2.95 4.63
CA GLY A 208 10.39 3.01 3.30
C GLY A 208 10.92 4.22 2.55
N LEU A 209 11.55 3.97 1.39
CA LEU A 209 12.14 4.99 0.53
C LEU A 209 11.31 5.20 -0.72
N GLU A 210 11.17 6.44 -1.13
CA GLU A 210 10.76 6.82 -2.47
C GLU A 210 12.01 7.28 -3.24
N PHE A 211 12.26 6.66 -4.40
CA PHE A 211 13.41 7.02 -5.24
C PHE A 211 13.22 8.43 -5.82
N GLU A 212 14.23 9.28 -5.64
CA GLU A 212 14.28 10.63 -6.20
C GLU A 212 15.08 10.63 -7.52
N THR A 213 16.24 9.96 -7.51
CA THR A 213 17.04 9.77 -8.73
C THR A 213 17.37 8.28 -8.88
N ILE A 214 16.89 7.69 -9.95
CA ILE A 214 17.18 6.31 -10.35
C ILE A 214 17.11 6.23 -11.88
N SER A 215 18.06 5.54 -12.52
CA SER A 215 18.04 5.35 -13.97
C SER A 215 16.96 4.33 -14.38
N GLU A 216 16.49 4.41 -15.63
CA GLU A 216 15.51 3.42 -16.12
C GLU A 216 16.12 2.02 -16.20
N ASN A 217 17.41 1.90 -16.50
CA ASN A 217 18.13 0.63 -16.48
C ASN A 217 18.16 0.00 -15.07
N GLN A 218 18.42 0.82 -14.05
CA GLN A 218 18.34 0.38 -12.65
C GLN A 218 16.92 -0.07 -12.29
N ARG A 219 15.89 0.70 -12.68
CA ARG A 219 14.48 0.32 -12.44
C ARG A 219 14.13 -1.03 -13.05
N GLN A 220 14.53 -1.26 -14.29
CA GLN A 220 14.28 -2.52 -14.98
C GLN A 220 15.03 -3.67 -14.31
N SER A 221 16.30 -3.48 -13.95
CA SER A 221 17.10 -4.47 -13.25
C SER A 221 16.49 -4.87 -11.92
N LEU A 222 15.96 -3.90 -11.14
CA LEU A 222 15.30 -4.14 -9.85
C LEU A 222 14.00 -4.95 -9.97
N LEU A 223 13.27 -4.81 -11.07
CA LEU A 223 11.97 -5.46 -11.23
C LEU A 223 12.06 -6.82 -11.95
N ASN A 224 13.08 -7.01 -12.77
CA ASN A 224 13.22 -8.20 -13.59
C ASN A 224 13.97 -9.35 -12.90
N SER A 225 14.55 -9.11 -11.70
CA SER A 225 15.18 -10.11 -10.83
C SER A 225 15.79 -11.30 -11.59
N VAL A 226 16.77 -11.02 -12.43
CA VAL A 226 17.70 -12.06 -12.83
C VAL A 226 18.65 -12.22 -11.64
N LYS A 227 18.54 -13.31 -10.87
CA LYS A 227 19.55 -13.62 -9.84
C LYS A 227 20.90 -13.54 -10.55
N PRO A 228 21.87 -12.74 -10.07
CA PRO A 228 23.22 -12.83 -10.57
C PRO A 228 23.64 -14.29 -10.40
N SER A 229 24.12 -14.90 -11.46
CA SER A 229 24.56 -16.30 -11.49
C SER A 229 25.79 -16.57 -10.63
N THR A 230 26.34 -15.54 -10.00
CA THR A 230 27.48 -15.61 -9.08
C THR A 230 27.21 -14.80 -7.81
N PRO A 231 27.43 -15.37 -6.61
CA PRO A 231 27.44 -14.59 -5.37
C PRO A 231 28.48 -13.47 -5.52
N VAL A 232 28.15 -12.26 -5.11
CA VAL A 232 29.13 -11.16 -4.98
C VAL A 232 30.14 -11.59 -3.93
N PRO A 233 31.43 -11.78 -4.23
CA PRO A 233 32.42 -12.15 -3.23
C PRO A 233 32.47 -11.08 -2.13
N ASP A 234 32.60 -11.50 -0.90
CA ASP A 234 32.65 -10.60 0.26
C ASP A 234 33.79 -9.56 0.14
N GLU A 235 34.90 -9.98 -0.45
CA GLU A 235 36.04 -9.14 -0.81
C GLU A 235 35.71 -7.95 -1.74
N THR A 236 34.69 -8.09 -2.58
CA THR A 236 34.25 -7.01 -3.48
C THR A 236 33.52 -5.91 -2.70
N ILE A 237 32.81 -6.29 -1.65
CA ILE A 237 32.12 -5.36 -0.76
C ILE A 237 33.15 -4.56 0.05
N ASP A 238 34.20 -5.22 0.52
CA ASP A 238 35.27 -4.59 1.29
C ASP A 238 36.12 -3.61 0.46
N ARG A 239 36.38 -3.91 -0.82
CA ARG A 239 37.01 -2.97 -1.74
C ARG A 239 36.24 -1.67 -1.92
N TRP A 240 34.91 -1.73 -1.94
CA TRP A 240 34.06 -0.55 -2.10
C TRP A 240 33.93 0.27 -0.79
N THR A 241 34.15 -0.36 0.35
CA THR A 241 34.06 0.30 1.66
C THR A 241 35.41 0.83 2.15
N GLY A 242 36.51 0.53 1.47
CA GLY A 242 37.84 0.96 1.87
C GLY A 242 38.30 0.38 3.22
N MET A 243 37.69 -0.73 3.66
CA MET A 243 38.13 -1.44 4.87
C MET A 243 39.19 -2.49 4.51
N PRO A 244 40.28 -2.60 5.28
CA PRO A 244 41.26 -3.66 5.18
C PRO A 244 40.68 -5.01 5.56
#